data_6342c57f5de53cdccc234f6dbe5449ab
#
_entry.id   6342c57f5de53cdccc234f6dbe5449ab
#
_cell.length_a   1.000
_cell.length_b   1.000
_cell.length_c   1.000
_cell.angle_alpha   90.00
_cell.angle_beta   90.00
_cell.angle_gamma   90.00
#
_symmetry.space_group_name_H-M   'P 1'
#
loop_
_entity.id
_entity.type
_entity.pdbx_description
1 polymer ?
#
loop_
_entity_poly.entity_id
_entity_poly.type
_entity_poly.pdbx_seq_one_letter_code
_entity_poly.pdbx_strand_id
1 'polypeptide(L)'
;MKRQPRVYHGPFNIAGIPGILAKTEREAGFSSKAICFPAGVYQRDVDQTVTAFTADNAVAALIDHEIFNFHFGHSLWGDGLEDIPALKLAGKKVVMHFHGCDIRDSKVAQQKYAISVCQACWPMACNRNRAHAREVAQSLGRRVVVYTPDIREFVPNATYLPQPVDLEALDGAKLRLAGHDRDPNVVRIVHAPSAIDLKGSVYLQQACTQLKARGVNVELRLMTQRTHEEVLEEVANADLVVDQLLAGAYGVFAVEAMALGVPTIAYIRDDLRPLYGDDMPVISATPRDIGEVVLNAIERRDTWAEIGARSRRYVETRHERRVVSRRLIELYD
;
A
#
# COMPACT_ATOMS: atom_id res chain seq x y z
N MET A 1 -31.78 -17.12 -12.02
CA MET A 1 -30.73 -16.16 -11.60
C MET A 1 -29.38 -16.80 -11.87
N LYS A 2 -28.45 -16.11 -12.54
CA LYS A 2 -27.08 -16.61 -12.66
C LYS A 2 -26.45 -16.60 -11.28
N ARG A 3 -25.80 -17.71 -10.89
CA ARG A 3 -25.10 -17.82 -9.60
C ARG A 3 -23.99 -16.77 -9.55
N GLN A 4 -23.93 -15.99 -8.47
CA GLN A 4 -22.86 -15.01 -8.26
C GLN A 4 -21.53 -15.74 -8.03
N PRO A 5 -20.43 -15.38 -8.75
CA PRO A 5 -19.14 -15.98 -8.50
C PRO A 5 -18.68 -15.68 -7.07
N ARG A 6 -18.12 -16.71 -6.40
CA ARG A 6 -17.65 -16.61 -5.01
C ARG A 6 -16.16 -16.37 -4.98
N VAL A 7 -15.75 -15.26 -4.35
CA VAL A 7 -14.38 -14.76 -4.35
C VAL A 7 -13.81 -14.77 -2.94
N TYR A 8 -12.61 -15.28 -2.81
CA TYR A 8 -11.79 -15.27 -1.59
C TYR A 8 -10.67 -14.24 -1.72
N HIS A 9 -10.43 -13.45 -0.68
CA HIS A 9 -9.26 -12.60 -0.50
C HIS A 9 -8.54 -12.95 0.80
N GLY A 10 -7.24 -13.18 0.76
CA GLY A 10 -6.43 -13.50 1.94
C GLY A 10 -5.10 -14.17 1.58
N PRO A 11 -4.39 -14.78 2.52
CA PRO A 11 -4.63 -14.78 3.96
C PRO A 11 -4.06 -13.56 4.71
N PHE A 12 -3.29 -12.68 4.04
CA PHE A 12 -2.67 -11.50 4.66
C PHE A 12 -3.47 -10.23 4.39
N ASN A 13 -3.72 -9.47 5.46
CA ASN A 13 -4.33 -8.16 5.37
C ASN A 13 -3.25 -7.08 5.23
N ILE A 14 -2.89 -6.76 4.00
CA ILE A 14 -1.94 -5.68 3.72
C ILE A 14 -2.70 -4.38 3.50
N ALA A 15 -2.60 -3.47 4.47
CA ALA A 15 -3.18 -2.13 4.43
C ALA A 15 -4.68 -2.07 4.12
N GLY A 16 -5.45 -3.11 4.49
CA GLY A 16 -6.90 -3.19 4.24
C GLY A 16 -7.28 -3.54 2.81
N ILE A 17 -6.32 -3.73 1.90
CA ILE A 17 -6.58 -4.00 0.48
C ILE A 17 -7.52 -5.18 0.26
N PRO A 18 -7.36 -6.35 0.92
CA PRO A 18 -8.28 -7.48 0.75
C PRO A 18 -9.74 -7.11 1.03
N GLY A 19 -10.00 -6.41 2.13
CA GLY A 19 -11.35 -6.00 2.53
C GLY A 19 -11.96 -4.94 1.62
N ILE A 20 -11.16 -3.96 1.19
CA ILE A 20 -11.58 -2.91 0.24
C ILE A 20 -11.99 -3.55 -1.09
N LEU A 21 -11.21 -4.51 -1.60
CA LEU A 21 -11.53 -5.22 -2.83
C LEU A 21 -12.77 -6.09 -2.68
N ALA A 22 -12.87 -6.89 -1.60
CA ALA A 22 -14.03 -7.73 -1.35
C ALA A 22 -15.32 -6.91 -1.21
N LYS A 23 -15.29 -5.77 -0.52
CA LYS A 23 -16.42 -4.83 -0.42
C LYS A 23 -16.86 -4.34 -1.81
N THR A 24 -15.90 -3.95 -2.64
CA THR A 24 -16.20 -3.40 -3.97
C THR A 24 -16.73 -4.46 -4.93
N GLU A 25 -16.21 -5.69 -4.84
CA GLU A 25 -16.70 -6.81 -5.63
C GLU A 25 -18.13 -7.20 -5.27
N ARG A 26 -18.51 -7.12 -3.97
CA ARG A 26 -19.91 -7.30 -3.56
C ARG A 26 -20.84 -6.28 -4.20
N GLU A 27 -20.42 -5.02 -4.30
CA GLU A 27 -21.16 -3.98 -5.02
C GLU A 27 -21.27 -4.28 -6.53
N ALA A 28 -20.27 -4.97 -7.09
CA ALA A 28 -20.27 -5.41 -8.50
C ALA A 28 -21.01 -6.73 -8.74
N GLY A 29 -21.65 -7.32 -7.70
CA GLY A 29 -22.47 -8.52 -7.82
C GLY A 29 -21.74 -9.84 -7.61
N PHE A 30 -20.55 -9.83 -7.00
CA PHE A 30 -19.85 -11.04 -6.57
C PHE A 30 -20.21 -11.39 -5.12
N SER A 31 -20.08 -12.68 -4.75
CA SER A 31 -20.09 -13.11 -3.36
C SER A 31 -18.63 -13.14 -2.85
N SER A 32 -18.10 -11.99 -2.48
CA SER A 32 -16.68 -11.84 -2.11
C SER A 32 -16.50 -11.72 -0.59
N LYS A 33 -15.43 -12.34 -0.07
CA LYS A 33 -15.02 -12.30 1.34
C LYS A 33 -13.53 -12.11 1.50
N ALA A 34 -13.15 -11.26 2.45
CA ALA A 34 -11.79 -11.12 2.95
C ALA A 34 -11.63 -11.93 4.24
N ILE A 35 -10.83 -13.02 4.18
CA ILE A 35 -10.55 -13.92 5.31
C ILE A 35 -9.04 -13.88 5.56
N CYS A 36 -8.64 -13.23 6.65
CA CYS A 36 -7.23 -12.90 6.88
C CYS A 36 -6.74 -13.28 8.27
N PHE A 37 -5.42 -13.37 8.41
CA PHE A 37 -4.76 -13.46 9.72
C PHE A 37 -4.91 -12.14 10.50
N PRO A 38 -4.85 -12.21 11.85
CA PRO A 38 -4.87 -10.99 12.66
C PRO A 38 -3.66 -10.11 12.36
N ALA A 39 -3.87 -8.81 12.26
CA ALA A 39 -2.83 -7.81 11.99
C ALA A 39 -2.60 -6.85 13.18
N GLY A 40 -3.08 -7.19 14.38
CA GLY A 40 -2.93 -6.36 15.59
C GLY A 40 -3.50 -4.97 15.40
N VAL A 41 -2.75 -3.94 15.78
CA VAL A 41 -3.15 -2.52 15.63
C VAL A 41 -3.35 -2.10 14.18
N TYR A 42 -2.77 -2.83 13.22
CA TYR A 42 -2.93 -2.59 11.79
C TYR A 42 -4.14 -3.31 11.17
N GLN A 43 -4.96 -3.97 12.02
CA GLN A 43 -6.18 -4.64 11.56
C GLN A 43 -7.12 -3.64 10.92
N ARG A 44 -7.54 -3.94 9.69
CA ARG A 44 -8.47 -3.12 8.90
C ARG A 44 -9.50 -4.04 8.28
N ASP A 45 -10.50 -3.45 7.70
CA ASP A 45 -11.63 -4.04 6.97
C ASP A 45 -11.40 -5.48 6.48
N VAL A 46 -11.81 -6.48 7.28
CA VAL A 46 -11.85 -7.88 6.89
C VAL A 46 -13.19 -8.48 7.34
N ASP A 47 -13.71 -9.40 6.55
CA ASP A 47 -15.00 -10.03 6.87
C ASP A 47 -14.83 -11.11 7.95
N GLN A 48 -13.64 -11.75 7.99
CA GLN A 48 -13.33 -12.80 8.96
C GLN A 48 -11.85 -12.83 9.30
N THR A 49 -11.55 -13.03 10.59
CA THR A 49 -10.18 -13.28 11.06
C THR A 49 -10.01 -14.74 11.41
N VAL A 50 -8.91 -15.35 10.97
CA VAL A 50 -8.52 -16.73 11.27
C VAL A 50 -7.09 -16.75 11.83
N THR A 51 -6.85 -17.53 12.89
CA THR A 51 -5.51 -17.59 13.52
C THR A 51 -4.55 -18.53 12.79
N ALA A 52 -5.08 -19.48 12.04
CA ALA A 52 -4.33 -20.40 11.20
C ALA A 52 -5.24 -20.96 10.11
N PHE A 53 -4.68 -21.33 8.97
CA PHE A 53 -5.36 -22.18 8.01
C PHE A 53 -5.11 -23.65 8.39
N THR A 54 -6.05 -24.22 9.12
CA THR A 54 -6.11 -25.67 9.34
C THR A 54 -6.56 -26.36 8.05
N ALA A 55 -6.35 -27.68 7.94
CA ALA A 55 -6.82 -28.45 6.80
C ALA A 55 -8.34 -28.24 6.56
N ASP A 56 -9.14 -28.18 7.62
CA ASP A 56 -10.59 -27.97 7.52
C ASP A 56 -10.92 -26.61 6.95
N ASN A 57 -10.24 -25.53 7.42
CA ASN A 57 -10.46 -24.18 6.92
C ASN A 57 -10.03 -24.05 5.43
N ALA A 58 -8.93 -24.69 5.05
CA ALA A 58 -8.47 -24.69 3.67
C ALA A 58 -9.42 -25.46 2.74
N VAL A 59 -9.94 -26.63 3.19
CA VAL A 59 -10.95 -27.41 2.45
C VAL A 59 -12.26 -26.63 2.35
N ALA A 60 -12.73 -26.00 3.44
CA ALA A 60 -13.92 -25.15 3.41
C ALA A 60 -13.75 -23.99 2.41
N ALA A 61 -12.61 -23.28 2.43
CA ALA A 61 -12.31 -22.22 1.47
C ALA A 61 -12.33 -22.74 0.03
N LEU A 62 -11.74 -23.94 -0.22
CA LEU A 62 -11.73 -24.58 -1.54
C LEU A 62 -13.14 -24.91 -2.06
N ILE A 63 -14.03 -25.40 -1.18
CA ILE A 63 -15.41 -25.73 -1.53
C ILE A 63 -16.24 -24.46 -1.76
N ASP A 64 -16.02 -23.46 -0.93
CA ASP A 64 -16.87 -22.26 -0.87
C ASP A 64 -16.53 -21.22 -1.94
N HIS A 65 -15.35 -21.25 -2.56
CA HIS A 65 -14.94 -20.21 -3.49
C HIS A 65 -14.52 -20.74 -4.86
N GLU A 66 -14.76 -19.97 -5.90
CA GLU A 66 -14.35 -20.24 -7.29
C GLU A 66 -13.09 -19.44 -7.68
N ILE A 67 -12.91 -18.26 -7.09
CA ILE A 67 -11.83 -17.31 -7.39
C ILE A 67 -11.06 -17.03 -6.10
N PHE A 68 -9.74 -17.10 -6.18
CA PHE A 68 -8.84 -16.89 -5.06
C PHE A 68 -7.89 -15.73 -5.36
N ASN A 69 -7.97 -14.67 -4.56
CA ASN A 69 -7.02 -13.58 -4.53
C ASN A 69 -6.10 -13.78 -3.32
N PHE A 70 -4.88 -14.26 -3.56
CA PHE A 70 -3.88 -14.48 -2.54
C PHE A 70 -2.97 -13.28 -2.39
N HIS A 71 -2.75 -12.86 -1.16
CA HIS A 71 -1.97 -11.67 -0.83
C HIS A 71 -0.66 -12.01 -0.12
N PHE A 72 0.39 -11.23 -0.42
CA PHE A 72 1.70 -11.29 0.22
C PHE A 72 2.44 -12.63 0.01
N GLY A 73 2.35 -13.19 -1.21
CA GLY A 73 3.08 -14.41 -1.56
C GLY A 73 2.71 -15.63 -0.72
N HIS A 74 1.48 -15.70 -0.22
CA HIS A 74 0.94 -16.81 0.57
C HIS A 74 -0.36 -17.32 -0.04
N SER A 75 -0.59 -18.62 0.10
CA SER A 75 -1.83 -19.30 -0.28
C SER A 75 -2.51 -19.90 0.95
N LEU A 76 -3.46 -20.80 0.78
CA LEU A 76 -4.12 -21.49 1.91
C LEU A 76 -3.15 -22.34 2.74
N TRP A 77 -2.09 -22.87 2.13
CA TRP A 77 -1.09 -23.72 2.81
C TRP A 77 0.23 -23.00 3.10
N GLY A 78 0.25 -21.68 3.01
CA GLY A 78 1.38 -20.88 3.43
C GLY A 78 2.19 -20.27 2.29
N ASP A 79 3.46 -20.00 2.55
CA ASP A 79 4.38 -19.33 1.62
C ASP A 79 5.07 -20.31 0.64
N GLY A 80 4.87 -21.61 0.81
CA GLY A 80 5.32 -22.64 -0.13
C GLY A 80 4.51 -22.70 -1.42
N LEU A 81 3.25 -22.21 -1.40
CA LEU A 81 2.36 -22.14 -2.57
C LEU A 81 2.07 -23.49 -3.23
N GLU A 82 2.25 -24.61 -2.51
CA GLU A 82 2.11 -25.98 -3.04
C GLU A 82 0.66 -26.32 -3.44
N ASP A 83 -0.33 -25.59 -2.94
CA ASP A 83 -1.74 -25.76 -3.26
C ASP A 83 -2.15 -25.10 -4.59
N ILE A 84 -1.35 -24.18 -5.14
CA ILE A 84 -1.69 -23.48 -6.38
C ILE A 84 -1.90 -24.44 -7.58
N PRO A 85 -1.06 -25.46 -7.83
CA PRO A 85 -1.32 -26.43 -8.87
C PRO A 85 -2.64 -27.20 -8.66
N ALA A 86 -2.95 -27.60 -7.42
CA ALA A 86 -4.18 -28.32 -7.08
C ALA A 86 -5.42 -27.46 -7.29
N LEU A 87 -5.37 -26.18 -6.89
CA LEU A 87 -6.44 -25.19 -7.14
C LEU A 87 -6.70 -25.05 -8.66
N LYS A 88 -5.67 -24.94 -9.47
CA LYS A 88 -5.78 -24.86 -10.94
C LYS A 88 -6.41 -26.12 -11.52
N LEU A 89 -5.99 -27.31 -11.07
CA LEU A 89 -6.57 -28.59 -11.50
C LEU A 89 -8.04 -28.72 -11.10
N ALA A 90 -8.42 -28.17 -9.94
CA ALA A 90 -9.81 -28.10 -9.50
C ALA A 90 -10.64 -27.02 -10.24
N GLY A 91 -10.10 -26.40 -11.28
CA GLY A 91 -10.79 -25.39 -12.07
C GLY A 91 -10.95 -24.04 -11.37
N LYS A 92 -10.23 -23.81 -10.27
CA LYS A 92 -10.26 -22.53 -9.55
C LYS A 92 -9.44 -21.48 -10.29
N LYS A 93 -9.89 -20.23 -10.26
CA LYS A 93 -9.14 -19.09 -10.76
C LYS A 93 -8.28 -18.54 -9.61
N VAL A 94 -6.99 -18.36 -9.86
CA VAL A 94 -6.05 -17.86 -8.86
C VAL A 94 -5.41 -16.57 -9.35
N VAL A 95 -5.49 -15.53 -8.54
CA VAL A 95 -4.78 -14.26 -8.72
C VAL A 95 -3.82 -14.09 -7.54
N MET A 96 -2.55 -13.85 -7.82
CA MET A 96 -1.53 -13.63 -6.79
C MET A 96 -1.17 -12.15 -6.71
N HIS A 97 -1.28 -11.57 -5.52
CA HIS A 97 -0.98 -10.17 -5.25
C HIS A 97 0.33 -10.04 -4.48
N PHE A 98 1.35 -9.45 -5.11
CA PHE A 98 2.62 -9.15 -4.47
C PHE A 98 2.68 -7.69 -4.01
N HIS A 99 3.24 -7.51 -2.80
CA HIS A 99 3.26 -6.22 -2.11
C HIS A 99 4.68 -5.66 -1.89
N GLY A 100 5.71 -6.43 -2.19
CA GLY A 100 7.11 -6.00 -2.12
C GLY A 100 8.07 -7.04 -1.58
N CYS A 101 8.22 -7.16 -0.27
CA CYS A 101 9.19 -8.06 0.35
C CYS A 101 8.92 -9.55 0.11
N ASP A 102 7.71 -9.88 -0.25
CA ASP A 102 7.25 -11.22 -0.62
C ASP A 102 7.80 -11.72 -1.96
N ILE A 103 8.27 -10.81 -2.84
CA ILE A 103 8.80 -11.18 -4.17
C ILE A 103 10.10 -10.47 -4.55
N ARG A 104 10.40 -9.29 -3.94
CA ARG A 104 11.59 -8.50 -4.24
C ARG A 104 12.87 -9.29 -3.95
N ASP A 105 13.80 -9.33 -4.90
CA ASP A 105 15.13 -9.87 -4.69
C ASP A 105 16.02 -8.83 -4.00
N SER A 106 16.35 -9.08 -2.73
CA SER A 106 17.13 -8.13 -1.94
C SER A 106 18.55 -7.95 -2.46
N LYS A 107 19.18 -9.00 -3.01
CA LYS A 107 20.53 -8.90 -3.57
C LYS A 107 20.55 -8.04 -4.82
N VAL A 108 19.60 -8.29 -5.73
CA VAL A 108 19.43 -7.48 -6.95
C VAL A 108 19.14 -6.03 -6.59
N ALA A 109 18.21 -5.78 -5.68
CA ALA A 109 17.83 -4.43 -5.28
C ALA A 109 18.97 -3.66 -4.60
N GLN A 110 19.77 -4.32 -3.77
CA GLN A 110 20.94 -3.70 -3.11
C GLN A 110 22.07 -3.36 -4.10
N GLN A 111 22.28 -4.19 -5.10
CA GLN A 111 23.34 -3.98 -6.10
C GLN A 111 22.95 -2.92 -7.14
N LYS A 112 21.68 -2.90 -7.53
CA LYS A 112 21.22 -2.08 -8.65
C LYS A 112 20.90 -0.64 -8.25
N TYR A 113 20.43 -0.41 -7.02
CA TYR A 113 19.91 0.91 -6.62
C TYR A 113 20.75 1.53 -5.50
N ALA A 114 21.12 2.79 -5.71
CA ALA A 114 21.85 3.59 -4.70
C ALA A 114 21.02 3.83 -3.43
N ILE A 115 19.69 3.88 -3.58
CA ILE A 115 18.72 3.97 -2.49
C ILE A 115 17.75 2.80 -2.62
N SER A 116 17.71 1.93 -1.60
CA SER A 116 16.83 0.76 -1.59
C SER A 116 16.42 0.41 -0.18
N VAL A 117 15.15 0.09 0.01
CA VAL A 117 14.61 -0.46 1.27
C VAL A 117 15.39 -1.69 1.74
N CYS A 118 15.94 -2.47 0.81
CA CYS A 118 16.72 -3.68 1.13
C CYS A 118 18.08 -3.38 1.78
N GLN A 119 18.58 -2.15 1.70
CA GLN A 119 19.82 -1.74 2.39
C GLN A 119 19.60 -1.46 3.88
N ALA A 120 18.36 -1.09 4.27
CA ALA A 120 17.97 -0.83 5.65
C ALA A 120 17.26 -2.03 6.30
N CYS A 121 17.08 -3.14 5.55
CA CYS A 121 16.31 -4.31 6.01
C CYS A 121 17.21 -5.36 6.64
N TRP A 122 16.73 -5.98 7.72
CA TRP A 122 17.36 -7.18 8.27
C TRP A 122 17.22 -8.35 7.29
N PRO A 123 18.32 -9.09 6.99
CA PRO A 123 18.30 -10.19 6.00
C PRO A 123 17.24 -11.27 6.26
N MET A 124 16.82 -11.44 7.52
CA MET A 124 15.83 -12.44 7.92
C MET A 124 14.37 -12.08 7.63
N ALA A 125 14.08 -10.82 7.28
CA ALA A 125 12.71 -10.38 6.96
C ALA A 125 12.28 -10.77 5.55
N CYS A 126 13.17 -11.33 4.76
CA CYS A 126 12.91 -11.72 3.39
C CYS A 126 12.23 -13.09 3.31
N ASN A 127 11.15 -13.21 2.52
CA ASN A 127 10.55 -14.50 2.21
C ASN A 127 11.61 -15.48 1.61
N ARG A 128 11.76 -16.66 2.21
CA ARG A 128 12.74 -17.66 1.78
C ARG A 128 12.37 -18.30 0.46
N ASN A 129 11.09 -18.35 0.13
CA ASN A 129 10.53 -19.05 -1.04
C ASN A 129 10.39 -18.17 -2.29
N ARG A 130 11.05 -17.01 -2.36
CA ARG A 130 10.88 -16.05 -3.47
C ARG A 130 11.23 -16.60 -4.85
N ALA A 131 12.20 -17.52 -4.95
CA ALA A 131 12.50 -18.16 -6.23
C ALA A 131 11.30 -18.96 -6.71
N HIS A 132 10.74 -19.81 -5.84
CA HIS A 132 9.53 -20.57 -6.14
C HIS A 132 8.31 -19.66 -6.37
N ALA A 133 8.14 -18.60 -5.59
CA ALA A 133 7.07 -17.61 -5.82
C ALA A 133 7.15 -16.97 -7.22
N ARG A 134 8.35 -16.73 -7.75
CA ARG A 134 8.53 -16.25 -9.14
C ARG A 134 8.15 -17.32 -10.18
N GLU A 135 8.45 -18.57 -9.95
CA GLU A 135 8.03 -19.68 -10.83
C GLU A 135 6.51 -19.82 -10.86
N VAL A 136 5.88 -19.78 -9.67
CA VAL A 136 4.41 -19.79 -9.56
C VAL A 136 3.83 -18.59 -10.28
N ALA A 137 4.38 -17.39 -10.08
CA ALA A 137 3.94 -16.17 -10.77
C ALA A 137 4.00 -16.30 -12.29
N GLN A 138 5.09 -16.89 -12.84
CA GLN A 138 5.19 -17.16 -14.28
C GLN A 138 4.06 -18.08 -14.75
N SER A 139 3.70 -19.10 -13.96
CA SER A 139 2.62 -20.04 -14.29
C SER A 139 1.21 -19.42 -14.27
N LEU A 140 1.03 -18.31 -13.55
CA LEU A 140 -0.23 -17.57 -13.45
C LEU A 140 -0.37 -16.49 -14.55
N GLY A 141 0.73 -16.13 -15.21
CA GLY A 141 0.73 -15.15 -16.30
C GLY A 141 0.17 -13.78 -15.89
N ARG A 142 -0.87 -13.30 -16.59
CA ARG A 142 -1.49 -12.00 -16.29
C ARG A 142 -2.21 -11.93 -14.94
N ARG A 143 -2.51 -13.08 -14.32
CA ARG A 143 -3.15 -13.17 -13.00
C ARG A 143 -2.19 -12.96 -11.83
N VAL A 144 -1.14 -12.20 -12.07
CA VAL A 144 -0.23 -11.68 -11.07
C VAL A 144 -0.44 -10.17 -10.97
N VAL A 145 -0.67 -9.68 -9.77
CA VAL A 145 -0.90 -8.27 -9.47
C VAL A 145 0.24 -7.71 -8.62
N VAL A 146 0.68 -6.51 -8.94
CA VAL A 146 1.60 -5.71 -8.13
C VAL A 146 1.00 -4.32 -7.91
N TYR A 147 1.21 -3.76 -6.72
CA TYR A 147 0.63 -2.48 -6.33
C TYR A 147 1.58 -1.30 -6.44
N THR A 148 2.84 -1.57 -6.69
CA THR A 148 3.86 -0.56 -6.99
C THR A 148 4.68 -1.01 -8.20
N PRO A 149 5.01 -0.11 -9.12
CA PRO A 149 5.63 -0.50 -10.40
C PRO A 149 7.07 -1.04 -10.25
N ASP A 150 7.77 -0.72 -9.16
CA ASP A 150 9.11 -1.25 -8.87
C ASP A 150 9.13 -2.78 -8.75
N ILE A 151 8.03 -3.39 -8.31
CA ILE A 151 7.93 -4.84 -8.12
C ILE A 151 7.89 -5.57 -9.47
N ARG A 152 7.42 -4.93 -10.56
CA ARG A 152 7.42 -5.54 -11.90
C ARG A 152 8.79 -5.97 -12.39
N GLU A 153 9.85 -5.43 -11.83
CA GLU A 153 11.22 -5.88 -12.12
C GLU A 153 11.43 -7.36 -11.78
N PHE A 154 10.74 -7.85 -10.75
CA PHE A 154 10.88 -9.23 -10.27
C PHE A 154 9.81 -10.17 -10.85
N VAL A 155 8.73 -9.61 -11.37
CA VAL A 155 7.61 -10.30 -12.02
C VAL A 155 7.15 -9.49 -13.25
N PRO A 156 7.91 -9.50 -14.37
CA PRO A 156 7.70 -8.59 -15.50
C PRO A 156 6.32 -8.66 -16.14
N ASN A 157 5.70 -9.84 -16.11
CA ASN A 157 4.36 -10.07 -16.70
C ASN A 157 3.21 -9.67 -15.76
N ALA A 158 3.51 -9.18 -14.56
CA ALA A 158 2.48 -8.79 -13.61
C ALA A 158 1.68 -7.56 -14.08
N THR A 159 0.39 -7.59 -13.80
CA THR A 159 -0.49 -6.45 -13.98
C THR A 159 -0.24 -5.45 -12.84
N TYR A 160 0.14 -4.23 -13.19
CA TYR A 160 0.20 -3.14 -12.23
C TYR A 160 -1.22 -2.62 -11.98
N LEU A 161 -1.70 -2.75 -10.75
CA LEU A 161 -2.90 -2.08 -10.25
C LEU A 161 -2.50 -1.04 -9.22
N PRO A 162 -2.98 0.21 -9.28
CA PRO A 162 -2.78 1.17 -8.21
C PRO A 162 -3.39 0.66 -6.89
N GLN A 163 -2.80 1.05 -5.76
CA GLN A 163 -3.31 0.68 -4.43
C GLN A 163 -4.73 1.23 -4.24
N PRO A 164 -5.75 0.39 -3.97
CA PRO A 164 -7.12 0.85 -3.82
C PRO A 164 -7.33 1.56 -2.49
N VAL A 165 -8.14 2.63 -2.49
CA VAL A 165 -8.63 3.29 -1.29
C VAL A 165 -10.14 3.51 -1.38
N ASP A 166 -10.81 3.47 -0.23
CA ASP A 166 -12.24 3.76 -0.10
C ASP A 166 -12.44 5.25 0.19
N LEU A 167 -12.69 6.03 -0.85
CA LEU A 167 -12.87 7.48 -0.72
C LEU A 167 -14.08 7.85 0.12
N GLU A 168 -15.15 7.07 0.09
CA GLU A 168 -16.35 7.32 0.90
C GLU A 168 -16.03 7.19 2.40
N ALA A 169 -15.23 6.18 2.77
CA ALA A 169 -14.78 5.99 4.14
C ALA A 169 -13.83 7.12 4.60
N LEU A 170 -12.90 7.54 3.72
CA LEU A 170 -11.95 8.62 4.01
C LEU A 170 -12.65 9.98 4.14
N ASP A 171 -13.62 10.29 3.28
CA ASP A 171 -14.41 11.51 3.37
C ASP A 171 -15.26 11.54 4.64
N GLY A 172 -15.85 10.42 5.02
CA GLY A 172 -16.56 10.27 6.29
C GLY A 172 -15.65 10.46 7.50
N ALA A 173 -14.41 9.98 7.46
CA ALA A 173 -13.42 10.23 8.50
C ALA A 173 -13.04 11.72 8.56
N LYS A 174 -12.72 12.35 7.43
CA LYS A 174 -12.36 13.78 7.34
C LYS A 174 -13.41 14.69 7.96
N LEU A 175 -14.69 14.44 7.70
CA LEU A 175 -15.80 15.23 8.26
C LEU A 175 -15.89 15.11 9.79
N ARG A 176 -15.55 13.96 10.37
CA ARG A 176 -15.55 13.75 11.83
C ARG A 176 -14.33 14.36 12.53
N LEU A 177 -13.21 14.45 11.81
CA LEU A 177 -11.90 14.77 12.36
C LEU A 177 -11.48 16.24 12.13
N ALA A 178 -12.25 16.99 11.35
CA ALA A 178 -11.97 18.41 11.10
C ALA A 178 -12.25 19.26 12.36
N GLY A 179 -11.28 20.06 12.81
CA GLY A 179 -11.57 21.11 13.79
C GLY A 179 -10.71 21.16 15.05
N HIS A 180 -9.50 20.63 15.05
CA HIS A 180 -8.57 20.89 16.16
C HIS A 180 -7.96 22.29 16.05
N ASP A 181 -7.94 22.98 17.19
CA ASP A 181 -7.29 24.29 17.31
C ASP A 181 -5.78 24.14 17.01
N ARG A 182 -5.28 24.83 16.00
CA ARG A 182 -3.92 24.71 15.47
C ARG A 182 -3.20 26.05 15.57
N ASP A 183 -1.94 26.04 16.00
CA ASP A 183 -1.06 27.18 15.81
C ASP A 183 -0.72 27.31 14.31
N PRO A 184 -1.15 28.34 13.60
CA PRO A 184 -0.90 28.51 12.17
C PRO A 184 0.60 28.79 11.87
N ASN A 185 1.40 29.10 12.90
CA ASN A 185 2.83 29.36 12.74
C ASN A 185 3.66 28.07 12.84
N VAL A 186 3.05 26.93 13.18
CA VAL A 186 3.72 25.62 13.28
C VAL A 186 3.33 24.76 12.09
N VAL A 187 4.32 24.31 11.31
CA VAL A 187 4.09 23.35 10.23
C VAL A 187 4.10 21.94 10.80
N ARG A 188 2.94 21.28 10.75
CA ARG A 188 2.79 19.90 11.22
C ARG A 188 3.07 18.91 10.09
N ILE A 189 4.09 18.08 10.30
CA ILE A 189 4.51 17.02 9.38
C ILE A 189 4.12 15.67 10.01
N VAL A 190 3.30 14.89 9.31
CA VAL A 190 2.90 13.55 9.77
C VAL A 190 3.67 12.48 9.02
N HIS A 191 4.18 11.51 9.78
CA HIS A 191 4.86 10.31 9.27
C HIS A 191 4.37 9.08 10.04
N ALA A 192 3.80 8.10 9.34
CA ALA A 192 3.20 6.91 9.94
C ALA A 192 3.86 5.61 9.41
N PRO A 193 5.08 5.30 9.85
CA PRO A 193 5.80 4.14 9.37
C PRO A 193 5.31 2.86 10.05
N SER A 194 5.00 1.82 9.27
CA SER A 194 4.81 0.46 9.78
C SER A 194 6.14 -0.18 10.23
N ALA A 195 7.26 0.30 9.69
CA ALA A 195 8.61 -0.10 10.06
C ALA A 195 9.54 1.11 9.90
N ILE A 196 10.05 1.64 11.01
CA ILE A 196 10.85 2.87 11.10
C ILE A 196 12.05 2.83 10.15
N ASP A 197 12.83 1.75 10.21
CA ASP A 197 14.05 1.61 9.41
C ASP A 197 13.74 1.54 7.91
N LEU A 198 12.73 0.75 7.54
CA LEU A 198 12.37 0.52 6.13
C LEU A 198 11.76 1.74 5.45
N LYS A 199 11.12 2.60 6.23
CA LYS A 199 10.50 3.83 5.74
C LYS A 199 11.44 5.03 5.72
N GLY A 200 12.63 4.90 6.32
CA GLY A 200 13.63 5.96 6.38
C GLY A 200 13.29 7.08 7.37
N SER A 201 12.60 6.75 8.46
CA SER A 201 12.15 7.71 9.48
C SER A 201 13.30 8.49 10.11
N VAL A 202 14.47 7.87 10.26
CA VAL A 202 15.66 8.51 10.83
C VAL A 202 16.08 9.75 10.04
N TYR A 203 16.00 9.71 8.71
CA TYR A 203 16.38 10.83 7.85
C TYR A 203 15.42 12.01 8.04
N LEU A 204 14.12 11.73 8.12
CA LEU A 204 13.11 12.75 8.38
C LEU A 204 13.28 13.39 9.78
N GLN A 205 13.54 12.57 10.82
CA GLN A 205 13.78 13.06 12.17
C GLN A 205 15.01 13.98 12.24
N GLN A 206 16.10 13.59 11.58
CA GLN A 206 17.31 14.42 11.47
C GLN A 206 17.02 15.73 10.71
N ALA A 207 16.30 15.66 9.59
CA ALA A 207 15.92 16.83 8.81
C ALA A 207 15.08 17.81 9.64
N CYS A 208 14.06 17.34 10.35
CA CYS A 208 13.23 18.18 11.22
C CYS A 208 14.02 18.81 12.36
N THR A 209 14.99 18.08 12.93
CA THR A 209 15.89 18.63 13.97
C THR A 209 16.75 19.76 13.41
N GLN A 210 17.32 19.58 12.23
CA GLN A 210 18.14 20.60 11.56
C GLN A 210 17.31 21.84 11.17
N LEU A 211 16.07 21.65 10.67
CA LEU A 211 15.16 22.74 10.35
C LEU A 211 14.81 23.58 11.58
N LYS A 212 14.51 22.92 12.71
CA LYS A 212 14.30 23.62 13.99
C LYS A 212 15.51 24.43 14.42
N ALA A 213 16.72 23.89 14.30
CA ALA A 213 17.95 24.59 14.60
C ALA A 213 18.19 25.83 13.70
N ARG A 214 17.62 25.83 12.48
CA ARG A 214 17.61 26.96 11.55
C ARG A 214 16.47 27.96 11.79
N GLY A 215 15.67 27.76 12.85
CA GLY A 215 14.55 28.63 13.22
C GLY A 215 13.24 28.34 12.47
N VAL A 216 13.16 27.24 11.72
CA VAL A 216 11.91 26.81 11.04
C VAL A 216 11.01 26.13 12.05
N ASN A 217 9.78 26.64 12.23
CA ASN A 217 8.84 26.11 13.21
C ASN A 217 8.09 24.89 12.66
N VAL A 218 8.68 23.71 12.79
CA VAL A 218 8.11 22.42 12.34
C VAL A 218 7.82 21.51 13.53
N GLU A 219 6.72 20.77 13.47
CA GLU A 219 6.36 19.72 14.40
C GLU A 219 6.27 18.38 13.64
N LEU A 220 7.13 17.41 13.99
CA LEU A 220 7.05 16.05 13.45
C LEU A 220 6.17 15.18 14.34
N ARG A 221 5.07 14.70 13.78
CA ARG A 221 4.17 13.69 14.36
C ARG A 221 4.54 12.31 13.81
N LEU A 222 5.31 11.57 14.60
CA LEU A 222 5.71 10.20 14.26
C LEU A 222 4.70 9.21 14.85
N MET A 223 3.87 8.62 13.99
CA MET A 223 2.77 7.72 14.35
C MET A 223 3.20 6.27 14.22
N THR A 224 3.68 5.67 15.30
CA THR A 224 4.06 4.24 15.37
C THR A 224 3.11 3.48 16.27
N GLN A 225 2.80 2.22 15.92
CA GLN A 225 1.88 1.37 16.70
C GLN A 225 0.53 2.06 16.97
N ARG A 226 -0.01 2.72 15.96
CA ARG A 226 -1.30 3.41 16.01
C ARG A 226 -2.32 2.71 15.14
N THR A 227 -3.57 2.82 15.51
CA THR A 227 -4.69 2.37 14.68
C THR A 227 -4.79 3.22 13.42
N HIS A 228 -5.44 2.67 12.40
CA HIS A 228 -5.65 3.41 11.15
C HIS A 228 -6.45 4.70 11.37
N GLU A 229 -7.45 4.67 12.27
CA GLU A 229 -8.28 5.82 12.60
C GLU A 229 -7.45 6.96 13.24
N GLU A 230 -6.61 6.62 14.23
CA GLU A 230 -5.69 7.59 14.85
C GLU A 230 -4.73 8.22 13.83
N VAL A 231 -4.25 7.43 12.86
CA VAL A 231 -3.38 7.93 11.79
C VAL A 231 -4.13 8.89 10.87
N LEU A 232 -5.36 8.54 10.46
CA LEU A 232 -6.18 9.41 9.61
C LEU A 232 -6.54 10.73 10.31
N GLU A 233 -6.77 10.70 11.63
CA GLU A 233 -7.00 11.90 12.43
C GLU A 233 -5.81 12.86 12.35
N GLU A 234 -4.60 12.36 12.58
CA GLU A 234 -3.39 13.17 12.48
C GLU A 234 -3.16 13.70 11.06
N VAL A 235 -3.42 12.87 10.03
CA VAL A 235 -3.31 13.29 8.62
C VAL A 235 -4.32 14.38 8.26
N ALA A 236 -5.56 14.29 8.75
CA ALA A 236 -6.59 15.32 8.52
C ALA A 236 -6.19 16.69 9.09
N ASN A 237 -5.28 16.69 10.08
CA ASN A 237 -4.75 17.88 10.74
C ASN A 237 -3.30 18.22 10.33
N ALA A 238 -2.75 17.52 9.33
CA ALA A 238 -1.39 17.73 8.84
C ALA A 238 -1.32 18.88 7.81
N ASP A 239 -0.17 19.51 7.75
CA ASP A 239 0.21 20.44 6.68
C ASP A 239 0.95 19.70 5.56
N LEU A 240 1.80 18.75 5.94
CA LEU A 240 2.56 17.90 5.04
C LEU A 240 2.54 16.46 5.55
N VAL A 241 2.57 15.52 4.64
CA VAL A 241 2.79 14.10 4.93
C VAL A 241 4.07 13.64 4.28
N VAL A 242 4.89 12.88 5.02
CA VAL A 242 6.04 12.16 4.47
C VAL A 242 5.76 10.66 4.58
N ASP A 243 5.72 9.95 3.43
CA ASP A 243 5.53 8.50 3.45
C ASP A 243 6.90 7.79 3.57
N GLN A 244 7.43 7.25 2.50
CA GLN A 244 8.64 6.43 2.53
C GLN A 244 9.77 7.03 1.69
N LEU A 245 11.01 6.97 2.25
CA LEU A 245 12.18 7.58 1.63
C LEU A 245 13.15 6.55 1.01
N LEU A 246 12.86 5.24 1.11
CA LEU A 246 13.80 4.18 0.67
C LEU A 246 13.23 3.24 -0.40
N ALA A 247 11.92 3.20 -0.60
CA ALA A 247 11.30 2.20 -1.47
C ALA A 247 11.32 2.58 -2.98
N GLY A 248 11.48 3.84 -3.30
CA GLY A 248 11.42 4.32 -4.70
C GLY A 248 10.03 4.39 -5.31
N ALA A 249 9.00 4.13 -4.51
CA ALA A 249 7.58 4.16 -4.87
C ALA A 249 6.78 4.61 -3.65
N TYR A 250 5.65 5.28 -3.82
CA TYR A 250 4.79 5.66 -2.70
C TYR A 250 3.92 4.48 -2.22
N GLY A 251 3.54 4.50 -0.95
CA GLY A 251 2.69 3.49 -0.29
C GLY A 251 1.23 3.91 -0.14
N VAL A 252 0.42 3.02 0.48
CA VAL A 252 -1.02 3.30 0.76
C VAL A 252 -1.17 4.55 1.62
N PHE A 253 -0.29 4.78 2.59
CA PHE A 253 -0.31 5.97 3.43
C PHE A 253 -0.23 7.27 2.63
N ALA A 254 0.63 7.33 1.61
CA ALA A 254 0.67 8.46 0.69
C ALA A 254 -0.64 8.63 -0.09
N VAL A 255 -1.26 7.52 -0.54
CA VAL A 255 -2.54 7.58 -1.27
C VAL A 255 -3.66 8.11 -0.37
N GLU A 256 -3.71 7.69 0.89
CA GLU A 256 -4.68 8.19 1.87
C GLU A 256 -4.48 9.69 2.18
N ALA A 257 -3.24 10.12 2.36
CA ALA A 257 -2.92 11.55 2.54
C ALA A 257 -3.33 12.40 1.32
N MET A 258 -3.01 11.93 0.12
CA MET A 258 -3.44 12.55 -1.14
C MET A 258 -4.98 12.61 -1.27
N ALA A 259 -5.68 11.54 -0.84
CA ALA A 259 -7.14 11.50 -0.83
C ALA A 259 -7.75 12.56 0.10
N LEU A 260 -7.11 12.80 1.25
CA LEU A 260 -7.49 13.84 2.19
C LEU A 260 -7.08 15.26 1.75
N GLY A 261 -6.36 15.37 0.62
CA GLY A 261 -5.92 16.63 0.05
C GLY A 261 -4.68 17.22 0.74
N VAL A 262 -3.88 16.39 1.40
CA VAL A 262 -2.65 16.83 2.07
C VAL A 262 -1.46 16.68 1.12
N PRO A 263 -0.62 17.71 0.93
CA PRO A 263 0.62 17.61 0.15
C PRO A 263 1.52 16.52 0.71
N THR A 264 1.98 15.63 -0.19
CA THR A 264 2.63 14.39 0.20
C THR A 264 4.02 14.29 -0.41
N ILE A 265 4.99 13.95 0.43
CA ILE A 265 6.39 13.73 0.07
C ILE A 265 6.69 12.23 0.17
N ALA A 266 7.35 11.66 -0.86
CA ALA A 266 7.89 10.31 -0.83
C ALA A 266 9.06 10.19 -1.82
N TYR A 267 9.94 9.22 -1.63
CA TYR A 267 10.95 8.94 -2.63
C TYR A 267 10.33 8.22 -3.82
N ILE A 268 10.44 8.83 -5.00
CA ILE A 268 10.03 8.25 -6.27
C ILE A 268 11.27 8.08 -7.14
N ARG A 269 11.58 6.85 -7.49
CA ARG A 269 12.66 6.52 -8.41
C ARG A 269 12.39 7.12 -9.80
N ASP A 270 13.38 7.73 -10.44
CA ASP A 270 13.21 8.46 -11.71
C ASP A 270 12.70 7.57 -12.85
N ASP A 271 13.16 6.31 -12.90
CA ASP A 271 12.73 5.34 -13.91
C ASP A 271 11.26 4.89 -13.73
N LEU A 272 10.69 5.08 -12.55
CA LEU A 272 9.29 4.74 -12.26
C LEU A 272 8.33 5.93 -12.44
N ARG A 273 8.86 7.15 -12.41
CA ARG A 273 8.03 8.37 -12.53
C ARG A 273 7.09 8.35 -13.74
N PRO A 274 7.54 7.96 -14.96
CA PRO A 274 6.63 7.91 -16.13
C PRO A 274 5.48 6.92 -15.99
N LEU A 275 5.63 5.88 -15.15
CA LEU A 275 4.59 4.88 -14.92
C LEU A 275 3.44 5.39 -14.05
N TYR A 276 3.67 6.47 -13.31
CA TYR A 276 2.65 7.13 -12.50
C TYR A 276 1.86 8.21 -13.27
N GLY A 277 2.37 8.65 -14.44
CA GLY A 277 1.79 9.71 -15.25
C GLY A 277 2.29 11.11 -14.87
N ASP A 278 2.14 12.06 -15.80
CA ASP A 278 2.65 13.43 -15.66
C ASP A 278 1.89 14.23 -14.59
N ASP A 279 0.68 13.80 -14.26
CA ASP A 279 -0.21 14.40 -13.26
C ASP A 279 0.06 13.93 -11.82
N MET A 280 1.06 13.04 -11.60
CA MET A 280 1.42 12.55 -10.27
C MET A 280 1.83 13.71 -9.34
N PRO A 281 1.10 13.91 -8.21
CA PRO A 281 1.28 15.09 -7.38
C PRO A 281 2.34 14.93 -6.28
N VAL A 282 2.90 13.72 -6.10
CA VAL A 282 3.86 13.42 -5.02
C VAL A 282 5.14 14.21 -5.23
N ILE A 283 5.55 14.95 -4.20
CA ILE A 283 6.82 15.65 -4.14
C ILE A 283 7.89 14.59 -3.83
N SER A 284 8.86 14.43 -4.74
CA SER A 284 9.91 13.43 -4.55
C SER A 284 11.03 13.96 -3.67
N ALA A 285 11.42 13.14 -2.68
CA ALA A 285 12.58 13.42 -1.84
C ALA A 285 13.38 12.14 -1.56
N THR A 286 14.68 12.27 -1.49
CA THR A 286 15.60 11.21 -1.08
C THR A 286 16.03 11.39 0.38
N PRO A 287 16.67 10.39 1.03
CA PRO A 287 17.27 10.56 2.34
C PRO A 287 18.29 11.72 2.43
N ARG A 288 18.87 12.12 1.31
CA ARG A 288 19.92 13.14 1.28
C ARG A 288 19.37 14.56 1.23
N ASP A 289 18.23 14.75 0.60
CA ASP A 289 17.64 16.06 0.32
C ASP A 289 16.29 16.33 1.02
N ILE A 290 15.78 15.40 1.82
CA ILE A 290 14.48 15.54 2.49
C ILE A 290 14.37 16.85 3.28
N GLY A 291 15.44 17.32 3.92
CA GLY A 291 15.43 18.58 4.66
C GLY A 291 15.20 19.80 3.76
N GLU A 292 15.87 19.87 2.65
CA GLU A 292 15.69 20.98 1.68
C GLU A 292 14.35 20.87 0.94
N VAL A 293 13.90 19.65 0.63
CA VAL A 293 12.58 19.44 0.01
C VAL A 293 11.46 19.89 0.96
N VAL A 294 11.55 19.55 2.25
CA VAL A 294 10.57 20.02 3.26
C VAL A 294 10.62 21.55 3.39
N LEU A 295 11.82 22.16 3.45
CA LEU A 295 11.97 23.60 3.53
C LEU A 295 11.31 24.29 2.32
N ASN A 296 11.64 23.84 1.11
CA ASN A 296 11.07 24.36 -0.14
C ASN A 296 9.54 24.22 -0.17
N ALA A 297 9.00 23.10 0.34
CA ALA A 297 7.56 22.92 0.44
C ALA A 297 6.93 23.91 1.41
N ILE A 298 7.58 24.23 2.53
CA ILE A 298 7.13 25.22 3.51
C ILE A 298 7.16 26.64 2.93
N GLU A 299 8.23 27.00 2.24
CA GLU A 299 8.37 28.32 1.56
C GLU A 299 7.29 28.55 0.51
N ARG A 300 6.77 27.46 -0.09
CA ARG A 300 5.71 27.48 -1.10
C ARG A 300 4.34 27.07 -0.55
N ARG A 301 4.08 27.29 0.73
CA ARG A 301 2.82 26.89 1.37
C ARG A 301 1.56 27.48 0.75
N ASP A 302 1.68 28.57 0.03
CA ASP A 302 0.61 29.19 -0.79
C ASP A 302 0.10 28.25 -1.89
N THR A 303 0.90 27.27 -2.33
CA THR A 303 0.53 26.27 -3.35
C THR A 303 -0.12 25.00 -2.75
N TRP A 304 -0.17 24.83 -1.44
CA TRP A 304 -0.64 23.57 -0.81
C TRP A 304 -2.08 23.24 -1.13
N ALA A 305 -2.96 24.23 -1.17
CA ALA A 305 -4.36 24.04 -1.53
C ALA A 305 -4.49 23.49 -2.97
N GLU A 306 -3.70 24.01 -3.90
CA GLU A 306 -3.67 23.55 -5.29
C GLU A 306 -3.11 22.14 -5.39
N ILE A 307 -1.97 21.87 -4.71
CA ILE A 307 -1.36 20.53 -4.65
C ILE A 307 -2.36 19.53 -4.04
N GLY A 308 -3.03 19.90 -2.95
CA GLY A 308 -4.04 19.06 -2.32
C GLY A 308 -5.21 18.72 -3.23
N ALA A 309 -5.73 19.71 -3.95
CA ALA A 309 -6.82 19.50 -4.91
C ALA A 309 -6.37 18.60 -6.09
N ARG A 310 -5.13 18.77 -6.59
CA ARG A 310 -4.54 17.91 -7.62
C ARG A 310 -4.35 16.48 -7.11
N SER A 311 -3.88 16.35 -5.86
CA SER A 311 -3.69 15.05 -5.19
C SER A 311 -5.01 14.30 -5.07
N ARG A 312 -6.07 14.96 -4.64
CA ARG A 312 -7.40 14.37 -4.55
C ARG A 312 -7.90 13.87 -5.92
N ARG A 313 -7.83 14.69 -6.97
CA ARG A 313 -8.23 14.27 -8.33
C ARG A 313 -7.41 13.09 -8.85
N TYR A 314 -6.11 13.05 -8.56
CA TYR A 314 -5.24 11.94 -8.92
C TYR A 314 -5.71 10.63 -8.28
N VAL A 315 -6.07 10.66 -6.99
CA VAL A 315 -6.59 9.48 -6.28
C VAL A 315 -7.95 9.06 -6.83
N GLU A 316 -8.87 9.98 -7.08
CA GLU A 316 -10.20 9.71 -7.65
C GLU A 316 -10.12 8.97 -8.99
N THR A 317 -9.17 9.34 -9.83
CA THR A 317 -9.06 8.77 -11.18
C THR A 317 -8.25 7.48 -11.24
N ARG A 318 -7.39 7.20 -10.25
CA ARG A 318 -6.44 6.07 -10.31
C ARG A 318 -6.56 5.08 -9.17
N HIS A 319 -6.83 5.55 -7.94
CA HIS A 319 -6.77 4.77 -6.71
C HIS A 319 -8.14 4.47 -6.09
N GLU A 320 -9.20 5.15 -6.58
CA GLU A 320 -10.55 4.88 -6.09
C GLU A 320 -10.87 3.38 -6.29
N ARG A 321 -11.40 2.75 -5.24
CA ARG A 321 -11.60 1.30 -5.14
C ARG A 321 -12.37 0.71 -6.33
N ARG A 322 -13.37 1.42 -6.87
CA ARG A 322 -14.17 0.94 -8.02
C ARG A 322 -13.37 0.98 -9.32
N VAL A 323 -12.46 1.95 -9.46
CA VAL A 323 -11.55 2.04 -10.62
C VAL A 323 -10.58 0.85 -10.61
N VAL A 324 -9.98 0.58 -9.46
CA VAL A 324 -9.00 -0.52 -9.30
C VAL A 324 -9.68 -1.89 -9.41
N SER A 325 -10.81 -2.10 -8.72
CA SER A 325 -11.52 -3.38 -8.74
C SER A 325 -12.06 -3.75 -10.13
N ARG A 326 -12.48 -2.79 -10.94
CA ARG A 326 -12.89 -3.07 -12.32
C ARG A 326 -11.76 -3.75 -13.10
N ARG A 327 -10.54 -3.25 -12.98
CA ARG A 327 -9.35 -3.82 -13.63
C ARG A 327 -8.95 -5.17 -13.03
N LEU A 328 -9.17 -5.38 -11.73
CA LEU A 328 -8.95 -6.68 -11.10
C LEU A 328 -9.94 -7.73 -11.62
N ILE A 329 -11.21 -7.38 -11.71
CA ILE A 329 -12.27 -8.28 -12.18
C ILE A 329 -12.00 -8.78 -13.63
N GLU A 330 -11.37 -7.96 -14.47
CA GLU A 330 -10.94 -8.38 -15.83
C GLU A 330 -9.91 -9.53 -15.80
N LEU A 331 -9.23 -9.76 -14.69
CA LEU A 331 -8.30 -10.88 -14.52
C LEU A 331 -9.00 -12.19 -14.16
N TYR A 332 -10.29 -12.14 -13.81
CA TYR A 332 -11.08 -13.31 -13.46
C TYR A 332 -11.56 -14.11 -14.68
N ASP A 333 -11.45 -13.57 -15.87
CA ASP A 333 -11.71 -14.27 -17.12
C ASP A 333 -10.47 -15.08 -17.55
#